data_03382b0387c1dd93664176da3f051a2a
#
_entry.id   03382b0387c1dd93664176da3f051a2a
#
_cell.length_a   1.000
_cell.length_b   1.000
_cell.length_c   1.000
_cell.angle_alpha   90.00
_cell.angle_beta   90.00
_cell.angle_gamma   90.00
#
_symmetry.space_group_name_H-M   'P 1'
#
loop_
_entity.id
_entity.type
_entity.pdbx_description
1 polymer ?
#
loop_
_entity_poly.entity_id
_entity_poly.type
_entity_poly.pdbx_seq_one_letter_code
_entity_poly.pdbx_strand_id
1 'polypeptide(L)' 'MEFPQYRKIDGFGRYYRISDERHFTEVYVLNGQLVTHQVTAEQYPEILRIQDLLNKEFSFVEMTADEIREMFPG' A
#
# COMPACT_ATOMS: atom_id res chain seq x y z
N MET A 1 -15.22 2.49 -7.48
CA MET A 1 -13.86 2.95 -7.09
C MET A 1 -12.86 2.47 -8.13
N GLU A 2 -11.96 3.34 -8.51
CA GLU A 2 -10.93 2.99 -9.49
C GLU A 2 -9.71 2.39 -8.82
N PHE A 3 -9.09 1.41 -9.45
CA PHE A 3 -7.85 0.80 -9.01
C PHE A 3 -6.81 0.90 -10.13
N PRO A 4 -5.52 0.86 -9.78
CA PRO A 4 -4.99 0.73 -8.43
C PRO A 4 -5.10 2.01 -7.62
N GLN A 5 -5.10 1.87 -6.31
CA GLN A 5 -5.03 2.97 -5.37
C GLN A 5 -3.70 2.88 -4.61
N TYR A 6 -3.12 4.03 -4.27
CA TYR A 6 -1.81 4.07 -3.60
C TYR A 6 -1.93 4.80 -2.27
N ARG A 7 -1.35 4.20 -1.24
CA ARG A 7 -1.38 4.75 0.11
C ARG A 7 -0.01 4.59 0.77
N LYS A 8 0.28 5.42 1.76
CA LYS A 8 1.47 5.28 2.59
C LYS A 8 1.08 5.54 4.04
N ILE A 9 1.93 5.07 4.96
CA ILE A 9 1.83 5.47 6.36
C ILE A 9 2.75 6.66 6.52
N ASP A 10 2.16 7.81 6.89
CA ASP A 10 2.92 9.05 7.00
C ASP A 10 4.01 8.91 8.08
N GLY A 11 5.27 9.17 7.69
CA GLY A 11 6.40 9.11 8.60
C GLY A 11 7.01 7.74 8.86
N PHE A 12 6.49 6.66 8.27
CA PHE A 12 6.98 5.30 8.56
C PHE A 12 7.67 4.59 7.40
N GLY A 13 7.72 5.19 6.22
CA GLY A 13 8.41 4.57 5.08
C GLY A 13 7.78 3.27 4.58
N ARG A 14 6.49 3.10 4.78
CA ARG A 14 5.75 1.96 4.25
C ARG A 14 4.75 2.44 3.22
N TYR A 15 4.70 1.72 2.09
CA TYR A 15 3.93 2.13 0.93
C TYR A 15 3.07 0.97 0.45
N TYR A 16 1.88 1.27 -0.05
CA TYR A 16 0.90 0.25 -0.42
C TYR A 16 0.29 0.57 -1.77
N ARG A 17 0.22 -0.43 -2.64
CA ARG A 17 -0.56 -0.37 -3.87
C ARG A 17 -1.72 -1.36 -3.73
N ILE A 18 -2.93 -0.85 -3.72
CA ILE A 18 -4.14 -1.68 -3.66
C ILE A 18 -4.58 -1.93 -5.10
N SER A 19 -4.39 -3.15 -5.58
CA SER A 19 -4.65 -3.51 -6.97
C SER A 19 -6.14 -3.74 -7.23
N ASP A 20 -6.85 -4.25 -6.24
CA ASP A 20 -8.29 -4.45 -6.27
C ASP A 20 -8.78 -4.70 -4.83
N GLU A 21 -10.02 -5.15 -4.66
CA GLU A 21 -10.62 -5.31 -3.34
C GLU A 21 -10.02 -6.46 -2.52
N ARG A 22 -9.17 -7.27 -3.12
CA ARG A 22 -8.60 -8.46 -2.49
C ARG A 22 -7.08 -8.54 -2.55
N HIS A 23 -6.43 -7.63 -3.28
CA HIS A 23 -4.99 -7.72 -3.50
C HIS A 23 -4.31 -6.39 -3.21
N PHE A 24 -3.24 -6.44 -2.43
CA PHE A 24 -2.39 -5.26 -2.27
C PHE A 24 -0.93 -5.67 -2.19
N THR A 25 -0.05 -4.71 -2.44
CA THR A 25 1.39 -4.88 -2.37
C THR A 25 1.92 -3.88 -1.35
N GLU A 26 2.68 -4.38 -0.36
CA GLU A 26 3.36 -3.54 0.61
C GLU A 26 4.82 -3.43 0.21
N VAL A 27 5.36 -2.21 0.24
CA VAL A 27 6.77 -1.94 -0.05
C VAL A 27 7.36 -1.14 1.09
N TYR A 28 8.54 -1.52 1.54
CA TYR A 28 9.29 -0.75 2.51
C TYR A 28 10.80 -0.89 2.24
N VAL A 29 11.59 -0.02 2.87
CA VAL A 29 13.04 -0.03 2.69
C VAL A 29 13.67 -0.71 3.91
N LEU A 30 14.53 -1.69 3.65
CA LEU A 30 15.28 -2.39 4.69
C LEU A 30 16.74 -2.46 4.24
N ASN A 31 17.64 -1.89 5.06
CA ASN A 31 19.07 -1.87 4.78
C ASN A 31 19.39 -1.30 3.37
N GLY A 32 18.68 -0.25 2.98
CA GLY A 32 18.89 0.41 1.69
C GLY A 32 18.29 -0.30 0.49
N GLN A 33 17.53 -1.38 0.71
CA GLN A 33 16.89 -2.14 -0.37
C GLN A 33 15.38 -2.12 -0.21
N LEU A 34 14.69 -2.13 -1.34
CA LEU A 34 13.23 -2.23 -1.36
C LEU A 34 12.82 -3.69 -1.11
N VAL A 35 11.94 -3.87 -0.14
CA VAL A 35 11.33 -5.16 0.18
C VAL A 35 9.87 -5.09 -0.21
N THR A 36 9.40 -6.08 -0.98
CA THR A 36 8.06 -6.09 -1.53
C THR A 36 7.32 -7.34 -1.06
N HIS A 37 6.11 -7.16 -0.55
CA HIS A 37 5.22 -8.25 -0.17
C HIS A 37 3.90 -8.12 -0.90
N GLN A 38 3.52 -9.16 -1.63
CA GLN A 38 2.22 -9.23 -2.28
C GLN A 38 1.27 -10.02 -1.39
N VAL A 39 0.10 -9.44 -1.12
CA VAL A 39 -0.87 -10.02 -0.20
C VAL A 39 -2.20 -10.22 -0.90
N THR A 40 -2.75 -11.42 -0.79
CA THR A 40 -4.12 -11.72 -1.19
C THR A 40 -4.97 -11.77 0.06
N ALA A 41 -5.98 -10.92 0.13
CA ALA A 41 -6.83 -10.82 1.31
C ALA A 41 -7.89 -11.91 1.30
N GLU A 42 -7.61 -13.02 1.96
CA GLU A 42 -8.53 -14.15 2.04
C GLU A 42 -9.24 -14.21 3.40
N GLN A 43 -8.61 -13.68 4.43
CA GLN A 43 -9.15 -13.71 5.79
C GLN A 43 -9.52 -12.30 6.26
N TYR A 44 -10.34 -12.25 7.29
CA TYR A 44 -10.91 -11.00 7.77
C TYR A 44 -9.87 -9.92 8.11
N PRO A 45 -8.76 -10.23 8.80
CA PRO A 45 -7.76 -9.19 9.11
C PRO A 45 -7.18 -8.52 7.87
N GLU A 46 -6.96 -9.28 6.80
CA GLU A 46 -6.40 -8.77 5.55
C GLU A 46 -7.42 -7.93 4.79
N ILE A 47 -8.67 -8.39 4.77
CA ILE A 47 -9.77 -7.64 4.15
C ILE A 47 -9.96 -6.31 4.88
N LEU A 48 -9.89 -6.32 6.20
CA LEU A 48 -10.01 -5.10 7.00
C LEU A 48 -8.86 -4.14 6.71
N ARG A 49 -7.65 -4.66 6.51
CA ARG A 49 -6.49 -3.84 6.16
C ARG A 49 -6.73 -3.09 4.85
N ILE A 50 -7.27 -3.77 3.85
CA ILE A 50 -7.57 -3.12 2.57
C ILE A 50 -8.61 -2.02 2.77
N GLN A 51 -9.65 -2.28 3.55
CA GLN A 51 -10.67 -1.27 3.83
C GLN A 51 -10.08 -0.07 4.55
N ASP A 52 -9.21 -0.28 5.53
CA ASP A 52 -8.55 0.80 6.25
C ASP A 52 -7.68 1.63 5.31
N LEU A 53 -6.95 0.99 4.40
CA LEU A 53 -6.13 1.69 3.42
C LEU A 53 -6.99 2.55 2.50
N LEU A 54 -8.06 1.99 1.97
CA LEU A 54 -8.93 2.71 1.03
C LEU A 54 -9.65 3.87 1.71
N ASN A 55 -10.07 3.69 2.96
CA ASN A 55 -10.77 4.71 3.72
C ASN A 55 -9.83 5.72 4.40
N LYS A 56 -8.52 5.56 4.22
CA LYS A 56 -7.50 6.43 4.81
C LYS A 56 -7.61 6.49 6.33
N GLU A 57 -7.93 5.34 6.94
CA GLU A 57 -8.00 5.24 8.39
C GLU A 57 -6.60 5.34 9.02
N PHE A 58 -6.57 5.75 10.29
CA PHE A 58 -5.32 5.92 11.02
C PHE A 58 -4.42 6.93 10.32
N SER A 59 -3.17 6.56 10.07
CA SER A 59 -2.18 7.44 9.42
C SER A 59 -2.01 7.15 7.93
N PHE A 60 -2.94 6.43 7.32
CA PHE A 60 -2.86 6.15 5.87
C PHE A 60 -3.24 7.38 5.06
N VAL A 61 -2.35 7.79 4.17
CA VAL A 61 -2.56 8.94 3.29
C VAL A 61 -2.21 8.58 1.86
N GLU A 62 -2.65 9.38 0.91
CA GLU A 62 -2.35 9.14 -0.50
C GLU A 62 -0.88 9.41 -0.80
N MET A 63 -0.30 8.62 -1.71
CA MET A 63 1.05 8.84 -2.21
C MET A 63 1.04 9.90 -3.30
N THR A 64 2.14 10.64 -3.40
CA THR A 64 2.34 11.56 -4.51
C THR A 64 2.75 10.80 -5.77
N ALA A 65 2.64 11.43 -6.94
CA ALA A 65 3.05 10.82 -8.20
C ALA A 65 4.54 10.44 -8.18
N ASP A 66 5.37 11.27 -7.57
CA ASP A 66 6.81 10.98 -7.48
C ASP A 66 7.08 9.77 -6.59
N GLU A 67 6.38 9.66 -5.46
CA GLU A 67 6.51 8.50 -4.59
C GLU A 67 6.06 7.22 -5.28
N ILE A 68 4.98 7.29 -6.05
CA ILE A 68 4.50 6.12 -6.80
C ILE A 68 5.55 5.65 -7.79
N ARG A 69 6.16 6.57 -8.53
CA ARG A 69 7.20 6.21 -9.50
C ARG A 69 8.43 5.61 -8.83
N GLU A 70 8.77 6.10 -7.65
CA GLU A 70 9.96 5.64 -6.92
C GLU A 70 9.72 4.28 -6.27
N MET A 71 8.58 4.07 -5.66
CA MET A 71 8.31 2.87 -4.86
C MET A 71 7.65 1.73 -5.66
N PHE A 72 7.00 2.05 -6.75
CA PHE A 72 6.33 1.08 -7.62
C PHE A 72 6.76 1.31 -9.07
N PRO A 73 8.05 1.12 -9.37
CA PRO A 73 8.54 1.30 -10.74
C PRO A 73 7.97 0.25 -11.69
N GLY A 74 7.63 0.67 -12.88
CA GLY A 74 7.09 -0.22 -13.90
C GLY A 74 5.71 0.16 -14.42
#